data_04784167c471d291b7093e316196a60b
#
_entry.id   04784167c471d291b7093e316196a60b
#
_cell.length_a   1.000
_cell.length_b   1.000
_cell.length_c   1.000
_cell.angle_alpha   90.00
_cell.angle_beta   90.00
_cell.angle_gamma   90.00
#
_symmetry.space_group_name_H-M   'P 1'
#
loop_
_entity.id
_entity.type
_entity.pdbx_description
1 polymer ?
#
loop_
_entity_poly.entity_id
_entity_poly.type
_entity_poly.pdbx_seq_one_letter_code
_entity_poly.pdbx_strand_id
1 'polypeptide(L)'
;MKYFLRLIVLFALLPDTISAGTPSTWLFKVFTYDAQGQLKGEGNGFFLDEKGTGIAPYHLFKGASKAVVVDDSGKRYNVQRIEGANSTYDMVRFSTNAAKKKSLSGITNTGVQAGSEIQYFVYSTHKNAKPITAKIEKVNPFNTYNYYDITAANKAENFGCPLYSNSGELVGIIQKNVKAQAVQACALDARFINELQPKALNFINGDLLAIKLPIALPNDEQEAINALYLINFSDTLVSANAFSDFTKTYPQNAEGWALQGKFQTFTNTLADADRSFQKALSLPTKNADAIHYIYSTTLLNFAIINSLGNDALLKAMAEAQKAYTIKPKPLYLYQEAQCLFAMERYKEAYDKYLASAKNIVQTDGPKSTFKSPEAFYGAAISLEKAGGDSLQVLALLDSVIANIQTPLNATSVQYYWLRAQQRVKVQKFREAVIDLNEYERNVGPSNLTDKFYVFREQAEMQARMFQQALDDIRTAQTKADAATLPLYQEEEAAILLRVGDYKAVVQYVEPLLKARPEEAGLHLIIGVAYGELKQKAAALRHLQRSKALGNEDAASIIKKYE
;
A
#
# COMPACT_ATOMS: atom_id res chain seq x y z
N MET A 1 -48.61 -51.60 65.85
CA MET A 1 -47.13 -51.47 65.86
C MET A 1 -46.60 -52.25 64.67
N LYS A 2 -46.30 -51.57 63.55
CA LYS A 2 -45.60 -52.15 62.39
C LYS A 2 -44.65 -51.03 61.86
N TYR A 3 -43.37 -51.22 61.99
CA TYR A 3 -42.32 -50.34 61.48
C TYR A 3 -42.21 -50.58 59.96
N PHE A 4 -42.39 -49.51 59.16
CA PHE A 4 -42.09 -49.50 57.75
C PHE A 4 -40.69 -48.94 57.57
N LEU A 5 -39.73 -49.80 57.18
CA LEU A 5 -38.38 -49.44 56.81
C LEU A 5 -38.37 -48.89 55.39
N ARG A 6 -38.20 -47.62 55.16
CA ARG A 6 -38.02 -47.05 53.81
C ARG A 6 -36.54 -47.19 53.42
N LEU A 7 -36.32 -48.06 52.42
CA LEU A 7 -35.05 -48.21 51.74
C LEU A 7 -34.89 -47.02 50.76
N ILE A 8 -33.98 -46.06 51.08
CA ILE A 8 -33.58 -45.00 50.13
C ILE A 8 -32.53 -45.59 49.23
N VAL A 9 -32.91 -45.88 47.96
CA VAL A 9 -31.95 -46.21 46.90
C VAL A 9 -31.34 -44.91 46.41
N LEU A 10 -30.09 -44.69 46.82
CA LEU A 10 -29.27 -43.59 46.32
C LEU A 10 -28.81 -43.93 44.90
N PHE A 11 -29.49 -43.41 43.89
CA PHE A 11 -28.95 -43.41 42.52
C PHE A 11 -27.74 -42.48 42.49
N ALA A 12 -26.54 -43.04 42.55
CA ALA A 12 -25.34 -42.35 42.18
C ALA A 12 -25.43 -42.01 40.70
N LEU A 13 -25.69 -40.73 40.37
CA LEU A 13 -25.47 -40.17 39.08
C LEU A 13 -23.96 -40.26 38.81
N LEU A 14 -23.52 -41.30 38.11
CA LEU A 14 -22.23 -41.34 37.48
C LEU A 14 -22.25 -40.21 36.44
N PRO A 15 -21.29 -39.29 36.43
CA PRO A 15 -21.19 -38.33 35.35
C PRO A 15 -21.02 -39.13 34.07
N ASP A 16 -21.87 -38.86 33.06
CA ASP A 16 -21.65 -39.29 31.71
C ASP A 16 -20.25 -38.87 31.29
N THR A 17 -19.32 -39.82 31.30
CA THR A 17 -18.00 -39.60 30.69
C THR A 17 -18.27 -39.43 29.20
N ILE A 18 -18.23 -38.17 28.73
CA ILE A 18 -18.21 -37.87 27.32
C ILE A 18 -16.97 -38.60 26.76
N SER A 19 -17.22 -39.75 26.13
CA SER A 19 -16.17 -40.53 25.49
C SER A 19 -15.61 -39.71 24.34
N ALA A 20 -14.54 -38.96 24.62
CA ALA A 20 -13.75 -38.33 23.58
C ALA A 20 -13.38 -39.37 22.51
N GLY A 21 -13.41 -39.00 21.24
CA GLY A 21 -12.98 -39.89 20.16
C GLY A 21 -11.54 -40.34 20.39
N THR A 22 -11.18 -41.54 19.92
CA THR A 22 -9.79 -42.01 20.02
C THR A 22 -8.88 -41.00 19.30
N PRO A 23 -7.88 -40.35 19.94
CA PRO A 23 -7.07 -39.30 19.32
C PRO A 23 -6.40 -39.67 17.99
N SER A 24 -6.15 -40.96 17.76
CA SER A 24 -5.59 -41.45 16.49
C SER A 24 -6.48 -41.17 15.26
N THR A 25 -7.81 -41.09 15.41
CA THR A 25 -8.78 -40.87 14.31
C THR A 25 -8.83 -39.41 13.85
N TRP A 26 -8.12 -38.55 14.52
CA TRP A 26 -8.04 -37.10 14.21
C TRP A 26 -6.84 -36.73 13.38
N LEU A 27 -5.91 -37.66 13.17
CA LEU A 27 -4.71 -37.44 12.36
C LEU A 27 -5.02 -37.49 10.87
N PHE A 28 -4.26 -36.76 10.10
CA PHE A 28 -4.28 -36.81 8.64
C PHE A 28 -2.88 -36.61 8.06
N LYS A 29 -2.72 -37.07 6.81
CA LYS A 29 -1.64 -36.60 5.92
C LYS A 29 -2.12 -35.40 5.15
N VAL A 30 -1.29 -34.36 5.04
CA VAL A 30 -1.54 -33.21 4.18
C VAL A 30 -0.63 -33.28 2.97
N PHE A 31 -1.19 -33.00 1.79
CA PHE A 31 -0.49 -32.90 0.52
C PHE A 31 -0.77 -31.53 -0.06
N THR A 32 0.26 -30.77 -0.37
CA THR A 32 0.15 -29.44 -0.96
C THR A 32 0.70 -29.43 -2.37
N TYR A 33 0.10 -28.61 -3.24
CA TYR A 33 0.42 -28.56 -4.66
C TYR A 33 0.62 -27.10 -5.09
N ASP A 34 1.52 -26.88 -6.04
CA ASP A 34 1.70 -25.59 -6.68
C ASP A 34 0.58 -25.28 -7.70
N ALA A 35 0.69 -24.14 -8.41
CA ALA A 35 -0.28 -23.72 -9.42
C ALA A 35 -0.30 -24.64 -10.66
N GLN A 36 0.77 -25.40 -10.90
CA GLN A 36 0.90 -26.39 -11.98
C GLN A 36 0.38 -27.79 -11.56
N GLY A 37 -0.07 -27.91 -10.30
CA GLY A 37 -0.57 -29.19 -9.77
C GLY A 37 0.52 -30.18 -9.35
N GLN A 38 1.78 -29.74 -9.28
CA GLN A 38 2.89 -30.58 -8.81
C GLN A 38 2.93 -30.62 -7.30
N LEU A 39 3.27 -31.78 -6.74
CA LEU A 39 3.41 -31.97 -5.30
C LEU A 39 4.53 -31.07 -4.77
N LYS A 40 4.18 -30.20 -3.82
CA LYS A 40 5.07 -29.24 -3.19
C LYS A 40 5.53 -29.66 -1.81
N GLY A 41 4.63 -30.24 -1.03
CA GLY A 41 4.90 -30.67 0.33
C GLY A 41 3.98 -31.80 0.78
N GLU A 42 4.52 -32.62 1.68
CA GLU A 42 3.81 -33.71 2.35
C GLU A 42 4.19 -33.71 3.83
N GLY A 43 3.20 -33.91 4.71
CA GLY A 43 3.44 -34.00 6.15
C GLY A 43 2.21 -34.48 6.92
N ASN A 44 2.27 -34.38 8.25
CA ASN A 44 1.15 -34.73 9.10
C ASN A 44 0.48 -33.48 9.65
N GLY A 45 -0.76 -33.65 10.06
CA GLY A 45 -1.56 -32.68 10.80
C GLY A 45 -2.70 -33.38 11.51
N PHE A 46 -3.57 -32.61 12.12
CA PHE A 46 -4.71 -33.14 12.85
C PHE A 46 -5.92 -32.22 12.74
N PHE A 47 -7.11 -32.80 12.86
CA PHE A 47 -8.35 -32.04 12.97
C PHE A 47 -8.53 -31.54 14.41
N LEU A 48 -8.87 -30.27 14.56
CA LEU A 48 -9.05 -29.62 15.85
C LEU A 48 -10.47 -29.77 16.40
N ASP A 49 -11.47 -29.80 15.51
CA ASP A 49 -12.89 -29.79 15.88
C ASP A 49 -13.76 -30.63 14.93
N GLU A 50 -15.05 -30.74 15.28
CA GLU A 50 -16.05 -31.48 14.51
C GLU A 50 -16.32 -30.87 13.14
N LYS A 51 -16.02 -29.57 12.96
CA LYS A 51 -16.24 -28.84 11.70
C LYS A 51 -15.14 -29.12 10.66
N GLY A 52 -14.11 -29.87 11.06
CA GLY A 52 -13.00 -30.22 10.17
C GLY A 52 -11.95 -29.12 10.05
N THR A 53 -11.80 -28.30 11.08
CA THR A 53 -10.68 -27.36 11.21
C THR A 53 -9.38 -28.17 11.33
N GLY A 54 -8.41 -27.89 10.46
CA GLY A 54 -7.12 -28.59 10.43
C GLY A 54 -5.98 -27.72 10.94
N ILE A 55 -5.02 -28.38 11.60
CA ILE A 55 -3.74 -27.79 12.02
C ILE A 55 -2.61 -28.57 11.36
N ALA A 56 -1.64 -27.88 10.77
CA ALA A 56 -0.46 -28.49 10.15
C ALA A 56 0.74 -27.51 10.16
N PRO A 57 1.97 -27.98 9.84
CA PRO A 57 3.12 -27.10 9.69
C PRO A 57 2.97 -26.11 8.53
N TYR A 58 3.30 -24.85 8.79
CA TYR A 58 3.20 -23.75 7.80
C TYR A 58 4.10 -23.96 6.58
N HIS A 59 5.33 -24.47 6.77
CA HIS A 59 6.29 -24.66 5.68
C HIS A 59 5.75 -25.54 4.55
N LEU A 60 4.79 -26.44 4.83
CA LEU A 60 4.13 -27.25 3.81
C LEU A 60 3.22 -26.42 2.91
N PHE A 61 2.64 -25.32 3.43
CA PHE A 61 1.64 -24.49 2.74
C PHE A 61 2.23 -23.29 2.00
N LYS A 62 3.43 -22.85 2.36
CA LYS A 62 4.06 -21.69 1.73
C LYS A 62 4.17 -21.87 0.21
N GLY A 63 3.50 -20.99 -0.57
CA GLY A 63 3.44 -21.05 -2.03
C GLY A 63 2.52 -22.16 -2.59
N ALA A 64 1.72 -22.83 -1.75
CA ALA A 64 0.75 -23.82 -2.21
C ALA A 64 -0.50 -23.14 -2.75
N SER A 65 -0.99 -23.62 -3.90
CA SER A 65 -2.24 -23.17 -4.55
C SER A 65 -3.38 -24.16 -4.35
N LYS A 66 -3.07 -25.37 -3.88
CA LYS A 66 -4.04 -26.41 -3.53
C LYS A 66 -3.49 -27.24 -2.38
N ALA A 67 -4.38 -27.65 -1.48
CA ALA A 67 -4.04 -28.59 -0.42
C ALA A 67 -5.17 -29.61 -0.20
N VAL A 68 -4.78 -30.85 0.09
CA VAL A 68 -5.68 -31.97 0.35
C VAL A 68 -5.20 -32.68 1.61
N VAL A 69 -6.11 -33.01 2.50
CA VAL A 69 -5.82 -33.85 3.66
C VAL A 69 -6.44 -35.23 3.45
N VAL A 70 -5.75 -36.26 3.94
CA VAL A 70 -6.16 -37.67 3.85
C VAL A 70 -6.20 -38.22 5.27
N ASP A 71 -7.40 -38.60 5.74
CA ASP A 71 -7.57 -39.15 7.09
C ASP A 71 -7.12 -40.63 7.19
N ASP A 72 -7.17 -41.17 8.38
CA ASP A 72 -6.80 -42.56 8.72
C ASP A 72 -7.58 -43.62 7.95
N SER A 73 -8.78 -43.28 7.44
CA SER A 73 -9.57 -44.15 6.58
C SER A 73 -9.21 -44.08 5.09
N GLY A 74 -8.27 -43.21 4.72
CA GLY A 74 -7.91 -42.94 3.33
C GLY A 74 -8.83 -41.95 2.62
N LYS A 75 -9.82 -41.36 3.31
CA LYS A 75 -10.74 -40.39 2.75
C LYS A 75 -10.05 -39.05 2.56
N ARG A 76 -10.29 -38.44 1.38
CA ARG A 76 -9.71 -37.16 0.99
C ARG A 76 -10.65 -36.00 1.22
N TYR A 77 -10.11 -34.87 1.73
CA TYR A 77 -10.82 -33.62 1.95
C TYR A 77 -10.00 -32.47 1.41
N ASN A 78 -10.63 -31.54 0.72
CA ASN A 78 -9.97 -30.35 0.24
C ASN A 78 -9.86 -29.31 1.36
N VAL A 79 -8.72 -28.65 1.45
CA VAL A 79 -8.57 -27.41 2.22
C VAL A 79 -9.35 -26.32 1.50
N GLN A 80 -10.23 -25.64 2.23
CA GLN A 80 -11.14 -24.64 1.66
C GLN A 80 -10.65 -23.21 1.89
N ARG A 81 -10.28 -22.90 3.13
CA ARG A 81 -9.86 -21.56 3.54
C ARG A 81 -8.73 -21.66 4.57
N ILE A 82 -7.78 -20.73 4.48
CA ILE A 82 -6.76 -20.56 5.51
C ILE A 82 -7.31 -19.59 6.56
N GLU A 83 -7.36 -20.02 7.81
CA GLU A 83 -7.88 -19.26 8.94
C GLU A 83 -6.82 -18.42 9.62
N GLY A 84 -5.58 -18.93 9.70
CA GLY A 84 -4.44 -18.24 10.26
C GLY A 84 -3.14 -18.97 9.94
N ALA A 85 -2.03 -18.25 9.89
CA ALA A 85 -0.70 -18.80 9.62
C ALA A 85 0.38 -18.00 10.33
N ASN A 86 1.46 -18.68 10.71
CA ASN A 86 2.63 -18.05 11.30
C ASN A 86 3.89 -18.84 10.95
N SER A 87 4.83 -18.20 10.26
CA SER A 87 6.08 -18.81 9.81
C SER A 87 7.09 -19.01 10.95
N THR A 88 7.08 -18.15 11.97
CA THR A 88 8.00 -18.24 13.12
C THR A 88 7.68 -19.45 13.99
N TYR A 89 6.39 -19.71 14.22
CA TYR A 89 5.92 -20.87 14.97
C TYR A 89 5.64 -22.09 14.08
N ASP A 90 5.88 -21.98 12.76
CA ASP A 90 5.69 -23.02 11.76
C ASP A 90 4.31 -23.70 11.87
N MET A 91 3.24 -22.89 11.90
CA MET A 91 1.88 -23.42 12.06
C MET A 91 0.90 -22.72 11.13
N VAL A 92 -0.03 -23.51 10.59
CA VAL A 92 -1.19 -23.03 9.82
C VAL A 92 -2.47 -23.69 10.34
N ARG A 93 -3.52 -22.89 10.43
CA ARG A 93 -4.89 -23.32 10.71
C ARG A 93 -5.74 -23.07 9.48
N PHE A 94 -6.59 -24.05 9.14
CA PHE A 94 -7.40 -24.01 7.93
C PHE A 94 -8.71 -24.79 8.09
N SER A 95 -9.71 -24.47 7.28
CA SER A 95 -10.94 -25.22 7.19
C SER A 95 -10.90 -26.25 6.07
N THR A 96 -11.63 -27.35 6.26
CA THR A 96 -11.85 -28.40 5.26
C THR A 96 -13.35 -28.69 5.10
N ASN A 97 -13.70 -29.54 4.13
CA ASN A 97 -15.06 -30.07 4.02
C ASN A 97 -15.27 -31.40 4.83
N ALA A 98 -14.37 -31.67 5.78
CA ALA A 98 -14.55 -32.82 6.69
C ALA A 98 -15.59 -32.49 7.76
N ALA A 99 -16.35 -33.48 8.15
CA ALA A 99 -17.19 -33.42 9.33
C ALA A 99 -16.84 -34.62 10.22
N LYS A 100 -16.55 -34.35 11.48
CA LYS A 100 -16.23 -35.39 12.49
C LYS A 100 -17.42 -35.57 13.44
N LYS A 101 -17.58 -36.77 13.97
CA LYS A 101 -18.74 -37.09 14.84
C LYS A 101 -18.54 -36.72 16.31
N LYS A 102 -17.33 -36.42 16.73
CA LYS A 102 -16.96 -36.08 18.12
C LYS A 102 -15.88 -35.01 18.13
N SER A 103 -15.87 -34.15 19.13
CA SER A 103 -14.81 -33.17 19.35
C SER A 103 -13.56 -33.82 19.97
N LEU A 104 -12.39 -33.24 19.67
CA LEU A 104 -11.18 -33.49 20.45
C LEU A 104 -11.37 -32.96 21.88
N SER A 105 -10.63 -33.53 22.84
CA SER A 105 -10.44 -32.90 24.13
C SER A 105 -9.89 -31.47 23.95
N GLY A 106 -10.28 -30.54 24.81
CA GLY A 106 -9.88 -29.14 24.70
C GLY A 106 -8.37 -28.93 24.71
N ILE A 107 -7.96 -27.76 24.24
CA ILE A 107 -6.58 -27.27 24.40
C ILE A 107 -6.39 -26.94 25.88
N THR A 108 -5.27 -27.37 26.48
CA THR A 108 -4.93 -27.02 27.86
C THR A 108 -4.92 -25.50 28.10
N ASN A 109 -5.38 -25.06 29.24
CA ASN A 109 -5.35 -23.64 29.62
C ASN A 109 -4.01 -23.19 30.18
N THR A 110 -3.16 -24.12 30.60
CA THR A 110 -1.85 -23.85 31.21
C THR A 110 -0.73 -24.55 30.48
N GLY A 111 0.48 -24.00 30.51
CA GLY A 111 1.67 -24.66 30.01
C GLY A 111 1.99 -25.93 30.84
N VAL A 112 2.63 -26.90 30.21
CA VAL A 112 3.03 -28.16 30.84
C VAL A 112 4.42 -28.01 31.46
N GLN A 113 4.67 -28.71 32.57
CA GLN A 113 5.95 -28.62 33.29
C GLN A 113 6.94 -29.71 32.81
N ALA A 114 8.23 -29.49 33.06
CA ALA A 114 9.25 -30.51 32.83
C ALA A 114 8.99 -31.73 33.75
N GLY A 115 9.25 -32.93 33.23
CA GLY A 115 8.96 -34.20 33.87
C GLY A 115 7.56 -34.76 33.59
N SER A 116 6.65 -33.97 33.02
CA SER A 116 5.29 -34.43 32.70
C SER A 116 5.33 -35.54 31.63
N GLU A 117 4.54 -36.59 31.87
CA GLU A 117 4.27 -37.62 30.86
C GLU A 117 3.23 -37.12 29.88
N ILE A 118 3.46 -37.39 28.61
CA ILE A 118 2.62 -37.01 27.48
C ILE A 118 2.46 -38.21 26.54
N GLN A 119 1.42 -38.17 25.74
CA GLN A 119 1.15 -39.19 24.74
C GLN A 119 0.95 -38.56 23.37
N TYR A 120 1.37 -39.27 22.32
CA TYR A 120 1.08 -38.89 20.93
C TYR A 120 0.79 -40.10 20.06
N PHE A 121 0.21 -39.86 18.90
CA PHE A 121 -0.07 -40.87 17.90
C PHE A 121 0.63 -40.47 16.61
N VAL A 122 1.10 -41.47 15.87
CA VAL A 122 1.62 -41.27 14.51
C VAL A 122 0.50 -41.62 13.53
N TYR A 123 0.43 -40.90 12.42
CA TYR A 123 -0.54 -41.22 11.37
C TYR A 123 -0.39 -42.66 10.88
N SER A 124 -1.47 -43.38 10.84
CA SER A 124 -1.51 -44.78 10.39
C SER A 124 -2.90 -45.08 9.80
N THR A 125 -2.93 -45.81 8.70
CA THR A 125 -4.16 -46.36 8.13
C THR A 125 -4.62 -47.62 8.84
N HIS A 126 -3.88 -48.12 9.82
CA HIS A 126 -4.27 -49.28 10.63
C HIS A 126 -5.16 -48.86 11.80
N LYS A 127 -6.31 -49.50 11.94
CA LYS A 127 -7.40 -49.16 12.88
C LYS A 127 -7.07 -49.21 14.39
N ASN A 128 -5.89 -49.59 14.81
CA ASN A 128 -5.51 -49.72 16.22
C ASN A 128 -4.16 -49.10 16.52
N ALA A 129 -3.94 -47.87 16.07
CA ALA A 129 -2.74 -47.13 16.45
C ALA A 129 -2.66 -46.97 17.98
N LYS A 130 -1.59 -47.49 18.61
CA LYS A 130 -1.34 -47.33 20.04
C LYS A 130 -0.71 -45.99 20.34
N PRO A 131 -1.04 -45.35 21.47
CA PRO A 131 -0.32 -44.15 21.91
C PRO A 131 1.15 -44.46 22.17
N ILE A 132 2.00 -43.52 21.81
CA ILE A 132 3.41 -43.54 22.15
C ILE A 132 3.63 -42.59 23.34
N THR A 133 4.17 -43.09 24.43
CA THR A 133 4.48 -42.30 25.62
C THR A 133 5.80 -41.56 25.41
N ALA A 134 5.82 -40.28 25.79
CA ALA A 134 7.00 -39.43 25.82
C ALA A 134 6.99 -38.60 27.10
N LYS A 135 8.06 -37.85 27.34
CA LYS A 135 8.18 -36.91 28.48
C LYS A 135 8.60 -35.53 28.00
N ILE A 136 8.14 -34.52 28.69
CA ILE A 136 8.67 -33.16 28.60
C ILE A 136 9.99 -33.14 29.38
N GLU A 137 11.13 -33.01 28.71
CA GLU A 137 12.44 -32.95 29.38
C GLU A 137 12.74 -31.53 29.87
N LYS A 138 12.40 -30.53 29.03
CA LYS A 138 12.67 -29.13 29.32
C LYS A 138 11.59 -28.24 28.75
N VAL A 139 11.31 -27.15 29.47
CA VAL A 139 10.43 -26.07 29.04
C VAL A 139 11.30 -24.87 28.67
N ASN A 140 11.22 -24.41 27.45
CA ASN A 140 11.97 -23.27 26.93
C ASN A 140 10.97 -22.15 26.60
N PRO A 141 10.91 -21.07 27.39
CA PRO A 141 10.05 -19.92 27.08
C PRO A 141 10.46 -19.27 25.76
N PHE A 142 9.47 -18.94 24.93
CA PHE A 142 9.66 -18.24 23.66
C PHE A 142 8.50 -17.25 23.46
N ASN A 143 8.76 -15.98 23.69
CA ASN A 143 7.72 -14.95 23.77
C ASN A 143 6.62 -15.32 24.79
N THR A 144 5.35 -15.34 24.33
CA THR A 144 4.18 -15.67 25.17
C THR A 144 3.99 -17.18 25.36
N TYR A 145 4.58 -18.01 24.52
CA TYR A 145 4.39 -19.46 24.49
C TYR A 145 5.68 -20.21 24.82
N ASN A 146 5.55 -21.52 25.02
CA ASN A 146 6.69 -22.35 25.34
C ASN A 146 7.05 -23.27 24.15
N TYR A 147 8.33 -23.59 24.03
CA TYR A 147 8.81 -24.77 23.34
C TYR A 147 9.22 -25.83 24.35
N TYR A 148 8.84 -27.07 24.07
CA TYR A 148 9.15 -28.21 24.91
C TYR A 148 10.22 -29.07 24.22
N ASP A 149 11.33 -29.39 24.91
CA ASP A 149 12.19 -30.47 24.52
C ASP A 149 11.54 -31.78 25.00
N ILE A 150 11.31 -32.75 24.12
CA ILE A 150 10.54 -33.96 24.39
C ILE A 150 11.33 -35.22 24.01
N THR A 151 11.04 -36.36 24.66
CA THR A 151 11.72 -37.61 24.38
C THR A 151 11.31 -38.29 23.06
N ALA A 152 10.39 -37.71 22.30
CA ALA A 152 10.01 -38.22 20.97
C ALA A 152 11.17 -38.07 19.97
N ALA A 153 11.34 -39.05 19.09
CA ALA A 153 12.39 -39.03 18.08
C ALA A 153 12.20 -37.90 17.07
N ASN A 154 13.31 -37.28 16.65
CA ASN A 154 13.34 -36.19 15.66
C ASN A 154 13.20 -36.78 14.22
N LYS A 155 12.05 -37.33 13.91
CA LYS A 155 11.74 -38.01 12.64
C LYS A 155 10.51 -37.40 11.97
N ALA A 156 10.51 -37.38 10.64
CA ALA A 156 9.43 -36.78 9.84
C ALA A 156 8.03 -37.36 10.14
N GLU A 157 7.95 -38.63 10.50
CA GLU A 157 6.70 -39.29 10.89
C GLU A 157 6.02 -38.69 12.12
N ASN A 158 6.79 -38.00 13.00
CA ASN A 158 6.32 -37.39 14.22
C ASN A 158 5.91 -35.91 14.03
N PHE A 159 6.47 -35.23 13.02
CA PHE A 159 6.24 -33.79 12.86
C PHE A 159 4.80 -33.47 12.47
N GLY A 160 4.20 -32.48 13.11
CA GLY A 160 2.80 -32.09 12.95
C GLY A 160 1.83 -32.94 13.78
N CYS A 161 2.31 -33.94 14.52
CA CYS A 161 1.48 -34.75 15.40
C CYS A 161 1.16 -34.00 16.71
N PRO A 162 -0.08 -34.09 17.23
CA PRO A 162 -0.49 -33.49 18.48
C PRO A 162 0.02 -34.28 19.69
N LEU A 163 0.39 -33.55 20.76
CA LEU A 163 0.73 -34.11 22.06
C LEU A 163 -0.44 -33.95 23.04
N TYR A 164 -0.74 -35.01 23.78
CA TYR A 164 -1.79 -35.04 24.78
C TYR A 164 -1.24 -35.27 26.18
N SER A 165 -1.87 -34.64 27.16
CA SER A 165 -1.69 -34.98 28.57
C SER A 165 -2.31 -36.34 28.88
N ASN A 166 -2.03 -36.89 30.06
CA ASN A 166 -2.69 -38.11 30.55
C ASN A 166 -4.23 -37.93 30.76
N SER A 167 -4.71 -36.67 30.90
CA SER A 167 -6.14 -36.34 30.91
C SER A 167 -6.74 -36.22 29.50
N GLY A 168 -5.94 -36.35 28.46
CA GLY A 168 -6.38 -36.29 27.05
C GLY A 168 -6.46 -34.87 26.48
N GLU A 169 -6.05 -33.83 27.20
CA GLU A 169 -6.00 -32.45 26.69
C GLU A 169 -4.84 -32.26 25.73
N LEU A 170 -5.05 -31.46 24.69
CA LEU A 170 -4.03 -31.08 23.72
C LEU A 170 -3.05 -30.09 24.36
N VAL A 171 -1.78 -30.47 24.51
CA VAL A 171 -0.74 -29.69 25.21
C VAL A 171 0.34 -29.15 24.28
N GLY A 172 0.57 -29.80 23.13
CA GLY A 172 1.60 -29.35 22.20
C GLY A 172 1.48 -29.95 20.81
N ILE A 173 2.30 -29.48 19.90
CA ILE A 173 2.43 -30.00 18.52
C ILE A 173 3.91 -30.30 18.27
N ILE A 174 4.20 -31.54 17.83
CA ILE A 174 5.56 -31.98 17.57
C ILE A 174 6.12 -31.24 16.35
N GLN A 175 7.31 -30.69 16.51
CA GLN A 175 8.05 -30.01 15.45
C GLN A 175 9.47 -30.58 15.32
N LYS A 176 10.07 -30.33 14.16
CA LYS A 176 11.46 -30.66 13.91
C LYS A 176 12.38 -29.85 14.81
N ASN A 177 13.24 -30.51 15.56
CA ASN A 177 14.30 -29.84 16.27
C ASN A 177 15.44 -29.54 15.29
N VAL A 178 15.71 -28.26 15.06
CA VAL A 178 16.70 -27.77 14.08
C VAL A 178 18.11 -27.67 14.65
N LYS A 179 18.33 -27.97 15.93
CA LYS A 179 19.67 -28.01 16.53
C LYS A 179 20.49 -29.07 15.84
N ALA A 180 21.77 -28.79 15.62
CA ALA A 180 22.69 -29.74 14.99
C ALA A 180 22.71 -31.06 15.77
N GLN A 181 22.61 -32.20 15.05
CA GLN A 181 22.62 -33.57 15.60
C GLN A 181 21.51 -33.87 16.62
N ALA A 182 20.40 -33.11 16.65
CA ALA A 182 19.28 -33.40 17.55
C ALA A 182 18.63 -34.74 17.22
N VAL A 183 18.70 -35.70 18.16
CA VAL A 183 18.00 -37.00 18.07
C VAL A 183 16.57 -36.94 18.53
N GLN A 184 16.22 -35.95 19.36
CA GLN A 184 14.90 -35.72 19.91
C GLN A 184 14.22 -34.53 19.27
N ALA A 185 12.92 -34.63 19.03
CA ALA A 185 12.07 -33.57 18.52
C ALA A 185 11.84 -32.47 19.59
N CYS A 186 11.30 -31.36 19.17
CA CYS A 186 10.71 -30.38 20.08
C CYS A 186 9.18 -30.30 19.83
N ALA A 187 8.48 -29.60 20.70
CA ALA A 187 7.07 -29.34 20.49
C ALA A 187 6.74 -27.88 20.84
N LEU A 188 5.82 -27.30 20.07
CA LEU A 188 5.25 -26.00 20.34
C LEU A 188 4.05 -26.14 21.27
N ASP A 189 3.87 -25.23 22.21
CA ASP A 189 2.72 -25.09 23.09
C ASP A 189 1.41 -24.96 22.27
N ALA A 190 0.46 -25.87 22.50
CA ALA A 190 -0.80 -25.92 21.75
C ALA A 190 -1.66 -24.66 21.90
N ARG A 191 -1.50 -23.88 22.97
CA ARG A 191 -2.25 -22.64 23.22
C ARG A 191 -2.06 -21.63 22.08
N PHE A 192 -0.96 -21.69 21.36
CA PHE A 192 -0.70 -20.84 20.19
C PHE A 192 -1.76 -21.01 19.07
N ILE A 193 -2.43 -22.16 18.97
CA ILE A 193 -3.51 -22.39 18.00
C ILE A 193 -4.61 -21.32 18.11
N ASN A 194 -4.85 -20.80 19.32
CA ASN A 194 -5.89 -19.79 19.56
C ASN A 194 -5.55 -18.43 18.91
N GLU A 195 -4.30 -18.17 18.56
CA GLU A 195 -3.90 -16.97 17.84
C GLU A 195 -4.22 -17.03 16.33
N LEU A 196 -4.38 -18.24 15.81
CA LEU A 196 -4.59 -18.50 14.38
C LEU A 196 -6.07 -18.40 13.97
N GLN A 197 -6.84 -17.50 14.59
CA GLN A 197 -8.24 -17.27 14.25
C GLN A 197 -8.37 -16.36 13.02
N PRO A 198 -9.47 -16.47 12.25
CA PRO A 198 -9.77 -15.48 11.21
C PRO A 198 -9.91 -14.08 11.80
N LYS A 199 -9.09 -13.14 11.31
CA LYS A 199 -9.06 -11.73 11.73
C LYS A 199 -8.96 -10.85 10.48
N ALA A 200 -9.43 -9.60 10.56
CA ALA A 200 -9.33 -8.67 9.43
C ALA A 200 -7.87 -8.46 8.95
N LEU A 201 -6.93 -8.38 9.90
CA LEU A 201 -5.50 -8.22 9.62
C LEU A 201 -4.86 -9.40 8.88
N ASN A 202 -5.53 -10.55 8.79
CA ASN A 202 -5.04 -11.71 8.03
C ASN A 202 -4.89 -11.37 6.54
N PHE A 203 -5.67 -10.43 6.01
CA PHE A 203 -5.64 -10.03 4.60
C PHE A 203 -4.45 -9.13 4.21
N ILE A 204 -3.66 -8.69 5.20
CA ILE A 204 -2.39 -7.98 4.99
C ILE A 204 -1.19 -8.71 5.63
N ASN A 205 -1.43 -9.91 6.18
CA ASN A 205 -0.37 -10.70 6.82
C ASN A 205 0.48 -11.42 5.76
N GLY A 206 1.78 -11.18 5.76
CA GLY A 206 2.71 -11.73 4.77
C GLY A 206 2.78 -13.27 4.76
N ASP A 207 2.61 -13.93 5.90
CA ASP A 207 2.61 -15.39 5.98
C ASP A 207 1.38 -15.99 5.31
N LEU A 208 0.19 -15.39 5.51
CA LEU A 208 -1.03 -15.83 4.84
C LEU A 208 -0.99 -15.53 3.34
N LEU A 209 -0.53 -14.34 2.95
CA LEU A 209 -0.42 -13.95 1.54
C LEU A 209 0.62 -14.79 0.77
N ALA A 210 1.59 -15.37 1.48
CA ALA A 210 2.54 -16.32 0.89
C ALA A 210 1.88 -17.69 0.56
N ILE A 211 0.72 -18.02 1.14
CA ILE A 211 -0.10 -19.18 0.80
C ILE A 211 -1.09 -18.76 -0.30
N LYS A 212 -1.11 -19.49 -1.44
CA LYS A 212 -1.98 -19.16 -2.58
C LYS A 212 -3.31 -19.91 -2.52
N LEU A 213 -3.90 -19.98 -1.32
CA LEU A 213 -5.23 -20.51 -1.03
C LEU A 213 -6.12 -19.39 -0.50
N PRO A 214 -7.45 -19.47 -0.66
CA PRO A 214 -8.39 -18.49 -0.13
C PRO A 214 -8.23 -18.30 1.39
N ILE A 215 -8.30 -17.04 1.86
CA ILE A 215 -8.24 -16.68 3.27
C ILE A 215 -9.67 -16.65 3.83
N ALA A 216 -9.87 -17.16 5.04
CA ALA A 216 -11.15 -17.13 5.73
C ALA A 216 -11.48 -15.71 6.23
N LEU A 217 -12.71 -15.28 6.02
CA LEU A 217 -13.24 -14.06 6.64
C LEU A 217 -13.48 -14.26 8.15
N PRO A 218 -13.36 -13.20 8.95
CA PRO A 218 -13.85 -13.21 10.33
C PRO A 218 -15.34 -13.58 10.41
N ASN A 219 -15.74 -14.17 11.54
CA ASN A 219 -17.15 -14.55 11.77
C ASN A 219 -18.03 -13.36 12.18
N ASP A 220 -17.43 -12.29 12.70
CA ASP A 220 -18.13 -11.05 13.00
C ASP A 220 -18.29 -10.22 11.72
N GLU A 221 -19.52 -9.74 11.46
CA GLU A 221 -19.85 -9.02 10.23
C GLU A 221 -19.06 -7.72 10.08
N GLN A 222 -18.88 -6.96 11.18
CA GLN A 222 -18.14 -5.71 11.14
C GLN A 222 -16.64 -5.95 10.92
N GLU A 223 -16.08 -6.98 11.55
CA GLU A 223 -14.69 -7.35 11.34
C GLU A 223 -14.45 -7.89 9.93
N ALA A 224 -15.42 -8.61 9.37
CA ALA A 224 -15.37 -9.09 7.99
C ALA A 224 -15.43 -7.94 6.97
N ILE A 225 -16.25 -6.91 7.21
CA ILE A 225 -16.25 -5.68 6.39
C ILE A 225 -14.89 -4.97 6.47
N ASN A 226 -14.34 -4.85 7.67
CA ASN A 226 -13.00 -4.26 7.85
C ASN A 226 -11.93 -5.02 7.07
N ALA A 227 -12.03 -6.36 7.00
CA ALA A 227 -11.16 -7.19 6.18
C ALA A 227 -11.26 -6.83 4.69
N LEU A 228 -12.47 -6.61 4.16
CA LEU A 228 -12.67 -6.22 2.75
C LEU A 228 -11.98 -4.90 2.39
N TYR A 229 -11.92 -3.94 3.33
CA TYR A 229 -11.18 -2.68 3.13
C TYR A 229 -9.67 -2.83 3.10
N LEU A 230 -9.13 -3.89 3.73
CA LEU A 230 -7.69 -4.16 3.76
C LEU A 230 -7.19 -4.93 2.54
N ILE A 231 -8.08 -5.49 1.73
CA ILE A 231 -7.72 -6.33 0.58
C ILE A 231 -7.02 -5.51 -0.50
N ASN A 232 -5.86 -5.99 -0.93
CA ASN A 232 -5.21 -5.49 -2.13
C ASN A 232 -5.82 -6.15 -3.38
N PHE A 233 -6.49 -5.37 -4.22
CA PHE A 233 -7.18 -5.86 -5.42
C PHE A 233 -6.24 -6.47 -6.47
N SER A 234 -4.94 -6.21 -6.40
CA SER A 234 -3.97 -6.85 -7.30
C SER A 234 -3.87 -8.37 -7.11
N ASP A 235 -4.16 -8.90 -5.90
CA ASP A 235 -4.35 -10.33 -5.68
C ASP A 235 -5.81 -10.70 -5.98
N THR A 236 -6.09 -10.90 -7.28
CA THR A 236 -7.45 -11.13 -7.77
C THR A 236 -8.09 -12.39 -7.22
N LEU A 237 -7.30 -13.44 -6.91
CA LEU A 237 -7.82 -14.69 -6.34
C LEU A 237 -8.29 -14.49 -4.91
N VAL A 238 -7.47 -13.86 -4.06
CA VAL A 238 -7.84 -13.55 -2.67
C VAL A 238 -9.05 -12.63 -2.65
N SER A 239 -9.03 -11.58 -3.46
CA SER A 239 -10.11 -10.59 -3.55
C SER A 239 -11.44 -11.23 -3.99
N ALA A 240 -11.46 -11.96 -5.11
CA ALA A 240 -12.67 -12.58 -5.63
C ALA A 240 -13.31 -13.56 -4.63
N ASN A 241 -12.49 -14.37 -3.95
CA ASN A 241 -12.99 -15.27 -2.94
C ASN A 241 -13.57 -14.52 -1.74
N ALA A 242 -12.86 -13.53 -1.20
CA ALA A 242 -13.31 -12.78 -0.02
C ALA A 242 -14.63 -12.04 -0.28
N PHE A 243 -14.76 -11.31 -1.40
CA PHE A 243 -15.99 -10.62 -1.75
C PHE A 243 -17.16 -11.58 -1.99
N SER A 244 -16.91 -12.70 -2.70
CA SER A 244 -17.94 -13.74 -2.92
C SER A 244 -18.38 -14.40 -1.62
N ASP A 245 -17.46 -14.72 -0.71
CA ASP A 245 -17.78 -15.32 0.58
C ASP A 245 -18.55 -14.32 1.46
N PHE A 246 -18.15 -13.05 1.47
CA PHE A 246 -18.83 -12.01 2.25
C PHE A 246 -20.29 -11.85 1.80
N THR A 247 -20.53 -11.65 0.51
CA THR A 247 -21.88 -11.41 -0.02
C THR A 247 -22.78 -12.64 0.07
N LYS A 248 -22.22 -13.84 0.12
CA LYS A 248 -22.96 -15.08 0.41
C LYS A 248 -23.33 -15.20 1.88
N THR A 249 -22.42 -14.82 2.78
CA THR A 249 -22.62 -14.93 4.24
C THR A 249 -23.53 -13.81 4.75
N TYR A 250 -23.34 -12.59 4.24
CA TYR A 250 -24.06 -11.38 4.63
C TYR A 250 -24.80 -10.72 3.45
N PRO A 251 -25.78 -11.40 2.84
CA PRO A 251 -26.43 -10.94 1.60
C PRO A 251 -27.25 -9.65 1.77
N GLN A 252 -27.55 -9.24 3.01
CA GLN A 252 -28.26 -8.01 3.33
C GLN A 252 -27.32 -6.83 3.65
N ASN A 253 -26.01 -7.03 3.62
CA ASN A 253 -25.05 -5.96 3.86
C ASN A 253 -24.83 -5.15 2.59
N ALA A 254 -25.35 -3.92 2.56
CA ALA A 254 -25.26 -3.03 1.40
C ALA A 254 -23.82 -2.60 1.08
N GLU A 255 -23.01 -2.39 2.12
CA GLU A 255 -21.60 -1.95 1.99
C GLU A 255 -20.73 -3.04 1.34
N GLY A 256 -20.92 -4.30 1.75
CA GLY A 256 -20.22 -5.43 1.13
C GLY A 256 -20.50 -5.57 -0.36
N TRP A 257 -21.77 -5.38 -0.79
CA TRP A 257 -22.11 -5.34 -2.20
C TRP A 257 -21.47 -4.17 -2.95
N ALA A 258 -21.41 -2.98 -2.33
CA ALA A 258 -20.73 -1.83 -2.94
C ALA A 258 -19.23 -2.05 -3.12
N LEU A 259 -18.56 -2.64 -2.12
CA LEU A 259 -17.14 -3.00 -2.20
C LEU A 259 -16.88 -4.09 -3.24
N GLN A 260 -17.77 -5.08 -3.37
CA GLN A 260 -17.70 -6.06 -4.46
C GLN A 260 -17.82 -5.39 -5.83
N GLY A 261 -18.74 -4.43 -5.99
CA GLY A 261 -18.88 -3.66 -7.22
C GLY A 261 -17.60 -2.90 -7.58
N LYS A 262 -16.97 -2.28 -6.57
CA LYS A 262 -15.67 -1.60 -6.76
C LYS A 262 -14.57 -2.57 -7.21
N PHE A 263 -14.47 -3.75 -6.62
CA PHE A 263 -13.51 -4.78 -7.04
C PHE A 263 -13.76 -5.26 -8.48
N GLN A 264 -15.02 -5.46 -8.86
CA GLN A 264 -15.40 -5.93 -10.20
C GLN A 264 -14.97 -4.97 -11.31
N THR A 265 -14.98 -3.66 -11.08
CA THR A 265 -14.42 -2.71 -12.06
C THR A 265 -12.91 -2.81 -12.19
N PHE A 266 -12.20 -3.17 -11.12
CA PHE A 266 -10.77 -3.43 -11.18
C PHE A 266 -10.45 -4.63 -12.10
N THR A 267 -11.35 -5.61 -12.18
CA THR A 267 -11.22 -6.77 -13.07
C THR A 267 -11.89 -6.58 -14.44
N ASN A 268 -12.24 -5.33 -14.82
CA ASN A 268 -12.91 -4.97 -16.08
C ASN A 268 -14.30 -5.60 -16.30
N THR A 269 -15.04 -5.85 -15.23
CA THR A 269 -16.40 -6.40 -15.28
C THR A 269 -17.45 -5.35 -14.92
N LEU A 270 -17.55 -4.27 -15.72
CA LEU A 270 -18.45 -3.14 -15.44
C LEU A 270 -19.91 -3.55 -15.26
N ALA A 271 -20.41 -4.48 -16.08
CA ALA A 271 -21.79 -4.95 -15.96
C ALA A 271 -22.06 -5.70 -14.65
N ASP A 272 -21.09 -6.45 -14.14
CA ASP A 272 -21.18 -7.11 -12.83
C ASP A 272 -21.11 -6.09 -11.70
N ALA A 273 -20.21 -5.11 -11.83
CA ALA A 273 -20.11 -4.01 -10.88
C ALA A 273 -21.42 -3.22 -10.77
N ASP A 274 -22.04 -2.88 -11.90
CA ASP A 274 -23.34 -2.23 -11.93
C ASP A 274 -24.40 -3.04 -11.17
N ARG A 275 -24.49 -4.36 -11.40
CA ARG A 275 -25.41 -5.25 -10.68
C ARG A 275 -25.15 -5.23 -9.16
N SER A 276 -23.90 -5.26 -8.76
CA SER A 276 -23.52 -5.22 -7.34
C SER A 276 -23.87 -3.89 -6.69
N PHE A 277 -23.64 -2.75 -7.36
CA PHE A 277 -24.05 -1.44 -6.86
C PHE A 277 -25.58 -1.29 -6.80
N GLN A 278 -26.32 -1.75 -7.82
CA GLN A 278 -27.79 -1.76 -7.79
C GLN A 278 -28.32 -2.62 -6.65
N LYS A 279 -27.70 -3.79 -6.41
CA LYS A 279 -28.03 -4.63 -5.25
C LYS A 279 -27.78 -3.89 -3.94
N ALA A 280 -26.62 -3.25 -3.79
CA ALA A 280 -26.28 -2.44 -2.61
C ALA A 280 -27.33 -1.36 -2.33
N LEU A 281 -27.73 -0.61 -3.36
CA LEU A 281 -28.70 0.49 -3.27
C LEU A 281 -30.15 0.02 -3.06
N SER A 282 -30.47 -1.24 -3.38
CA SER A 282 -31.77 -1.85 -3.12
C SER A 282 -31.97 -2.31 -1.68
N LEU A 283 -30.89 -2.38 -0.90
CA LEU A 283 -30.91 -2.85 0.48
C LEU A 283 -31.12 -1.69 1.47
N PRO A 284 -31.79 -1.94 2.60
CA PRO A 284 -31.92 -0.94 3.66
C PRO A 284 -30.56 -0.52 4.19
N THR A 285 -30.21 0.77 4.08
CA THR A 285 -28.96 1.29 4.61
C THR A 285 -29.08 2.76 5.01
N LYS A 286 -28.36 3.14 6.06
CA LYS A 286 -28.20 4.55 6.47
C LYS A 286 -27.10 5.28 5.68
N ASN A 287 -26.33 4.53 4.89
CA ASN A 287 -25.14 4.99 4.18
C ASN A 287 -25.32 5.02 2.65
N ALA A 288 -26.57 5.18 2.18
CA ALA A 288 -26.85 5.25 0.74
C ALA A 288 -26.05 6.37 0.04
N ASP A 289 -25.83 7.51 0.73
CA ASP A 289 -24.97 8.59 0.26
C ASP A 289 -23.54 8.12 -0.01
N ALA A 290 -22.95 7.35 0.90
CA ALA A 290 -21.61 6.81 0.74
C ALA A 290 -21.54 5.75 -0.38
N ILE A 291 -22.57 4.92 -0.56
CA ILE A 291 -22.63 3.94 -1.65
C ILE A 291 -22.68 4.65 -3.02
N HIS A 292 -23.52 5.67 -3.18
CA HIS A 292 -23.56 6.50 -4.38
C HIS A 292 -22.20 7.15 -4.67
N TYR A 293 -21.52 7.66 -3.63
CA TYR A 293 -20.18 8.23 -3.76
C TYR A 293 -19.14 7.18 -4.23
N ILE A 294 -19.11 5.99 -3.60
CA ILE A 294 -18.23 4.90 -4.01
C ILE A 294 -18.51 4.50 -5.46
N TYR A 295 -19.79 4.43 -5.85
CA TYR A 295 -20.19 4.12 -7.21
C TYR A 295 -19.71 5.19 -8.19
N SER A 296 -19.91 6.47 -7.89
CA SER A 296 -19.42 7.59 -8.70
C SER A 296 -17.91 7.55 -8.89
N THR A 297 -17.14 7.44 -7.80
CA THR A 297 -15.67 7.38 -7.87
C THR A 297 -15.18 6.18 -8.69
N THR A 298 -15.85 5.05 -8.54
CA THR A 298 -15.54 3.82 -9.26
C THR A 298 -15.80 3.97 -10.76
N LEU A 299 -16.95 4.54 -11.15
CA LEU A 299 -17.29 4.81 -12.54
C LEU A 299 -16.35 5.83 -13.18
N LEU A 300 -16.03 6.90 -12.48
CA LEU A 300 -15.11 7.94 -12.95
C LEU A 300 -13.73 7.35 -13.24
N ASN A 301 -13.17 6.61 -12.29
CA ASN A 301 -11.85 5.98 -12.45
C ASN A 301 -11.85 4.98 -13.61
N PHE A 302 -12.90 4.16 -13.71
CA PHE A 302 -13.04 3.20 -14.80
C PHE A 302 -13.14 3.90 -16.17
N ALA A 303 -13.90 4.99 -16.25
CA ALA A 303 -14.04 5.78 -17.48
C ALA A 303 -12.71 6.42 -17.92
N ILE A 304 -11.95 6.99 -16.98
CA ILE A 304 -10.64 7.60 -17.25
C ILE A 304 -9.63 6.56 -17.70
N ILE A 305 -9.48 5.45 -16.96
CA ILE A 305 -8.49 4.40 -17.27
C ILE A 305 -8.76 3.77 -18.64
N ASN A 306 -10.04 3.58 -18.99
CA ASN A 306 -10.43 2.94 -20.26
C ASN A 306 -10.74 3.96 -21.38
N SER A 307 -10.49 5.25 -21.15
CA SER A 307 -10.75 6.33 -22.11
C SER A 307 -12.19 6.32 -22.68
N LEU A 308 -13.17 6.09 -21.78
CA LEU A 308 -14.57 6.04 -22.16
C LEU A 308 -15.12 7.44 -22.43
N GLY A 309 -16.15 7.54 -23.27
CA GLY A 309 -16.78 8.81 -23.63
C GLY A 309 -17.62 9.43 -22.51
N ASN A 310 -18.21 10.59 -22.84
CA ASN A 310 -18.96 11.42 -21.89
C ASN A 310 -20.15 10.71 -21.21
N ASP A 311 -20.77 9.71 -21.84
CA ASP A 311 -21.90 8.99 -21.23
C ASP A 311 -21.52 8.29 -19.92
N ALA A 312 -20.30 7.68 -19.87
CA ALA A 312 -19.80 7.07 -18.65
C ALA A 312 -19.50 8.12 -17.56
N LEU A 313 -18.94 9.26 -17.96
CA LEU A 313 -18.66 10.38 -17.05
C LEU A 313 -19.96 11.03 -16.52
N LEU A 314 -20.99 11.16 -17.35
CA LEU A 314 -22.32 11.64 -16.94
C LEU A 314 -22.97 10.70 -15.93
N LYS A 315 -22.83 9.38 -16.12
CA LYS A 315 -23.31 8.39 -15.13
C LYS A 315 -22.59 8.55 -13.79
N ALA A 316 -21.27 8.71 -13.81
CA ALA A 316 -20.49 8.97 -12.61
C ALA A 316 -20.93 10.24 -11.89
N MET A 317 -21.15 11.33 -12.64
CA MET A 317 -21.63 12.60 -12.12
C MET A 317 -23.03 12.48 -11.50
N ALA A 318 -23.95 11.76 -12.16
CA ALA A 318 -25.31 11.55 -11.64
C ALA A 318 -25.29 10.83 -10.28
N GLU A 319 -24.37 9.87 -10.09
CA GLU A 319 -24.22 9.18 -8.80
C GLU A 319 -23.64 10.12 -7.72
N ALA A 320 -22.67 11.00 -8.06
CA ALA A 320 -22.19 12.03 -7.12
C ALA A 320 -23.29 12.99 -6.69
N GLN A 321 -24.14 13.42 -7.62
CA GLN A 321 -25.28 14.29 -7.36
C GLN A 321 -26.32 13.63 -6.42
N LYS A 322 -26.60 12.33 -6.62
CA LYS A 322 -27.47 11.57 -5.69
C LYS A 322 -26.86 11.51 -4.29
N ALA A 323 -25.55 11.28 -4.18
CA ALA A 323 -24.85 11.29 -2.89
C ALA A 323 -25.04 12.65 -2.18
N TYR A 324 -24.82 13.75 -2.90
CA TYR A 324 -24.99 15.11 -2.37
C TYR A 324 -26.44 15.42 -1.99
N THR A 325 -27.40 14.96 -2.78
CA THR A 325 -28.82 15.16 -2.50
C THR A 325 -29.27 14.46 -1.22
N ILE A 326 -28.73 13.25 -0.95
CA ILE A 326 -29.04 12.48 0.27
C ILE A 326 -28.41 13.15 1.50
N LYS A 327 -27.14 13.51 1.41
CA LYS A 327 -26.39 14.24 2.45
C LYS A 327 -25.47 15.27 1.80
N PRO A 328 -25.67 16.57 2.02
CA PRO A 328 -24.88 17.62 1.39
C PRO A 328 -23.49 17.75 2.05
N LYS A 329 -22.54 16.86 1.64
CA LYS A 329 -21.16 16.90 2.10
C LYS A 329 -20.25 17.54 1.04
N PRO A 330 -19.23 18.33 1.46
CA PRO A 330 -18.25 18.93 0.57
C PRO A 330 -17.54 17.90 -0.33
N LEU A 331 -17.27 16.69 0.19
CA LEU A 331 -16.66 15.59 -0.53
C LEU A 331 -17.45 15.20 -1.81
N TYR A 332 -18.76 15.28 -1.78
CA TYR A 332 -19.60 14.93 -2.93
C TYR A 332 -19.60 16.02 -4.00
N LEU A 333 -19.53 17.31 -3.60
CA LEU A 333 -19.29 18.42 -4.53
C LEU A 333 -17.92 18.32 -5.20
N TYR A 334 -16.90 17.89 -4.44
CA TYR A 334 -15.57 17.61 -4.98
C TYR A 334 -15.63 16.51 -6.05
N GLN A 335 -16.38 15.44 -5.80
CA GLN A 335 -16.56 14.36 -6.77
C GLN A 335 -17.32 14.82 -8.03
N GLU A 336 -18.36 15.66 -7.88
CA GLU A 336 -19.03 16.29 -9.04
C GLU A 336 -18.05 17.12 -9.86
N ALA A 337 -17.19 17.91 -9.19
CA ALA A 337 -16.18 18.72 -9.85
C ALA A 337 -15.16 17.88 -10.61
N GLN A 338 -14.74 16.74 -10.05
CA GLN A 338 -13.83 15.79 -10.74
C GLN A 338 -14.48 15.23 -12.02
N CYS A 339 -15.76 14.88 -11.97
CA CYS A 339 -16.49 14.42 -13.16
C CYS A 339 -16.58 15.53 -14.22
N LEU A 340 -16.90 16.77 -13.82
CA LEU A 340 -16.96 17.93 -14.72
C LEU A 340 -15.59 18.23 -15.34
N PHE A 341 -14.52 18.14 -14.55
CA PHE A 341 -13.17 18.33 -15.03
C PHE A 341 -12.78 17.27 -16.08
N ALA A 342 -13.13 16.01 -15.83
CA ALA A 342 -12.90 14.91 -16.77
C ALA A 342 -13.70 15.07 -18.08
N MET A 343 -14.86 15.76 -18.03
CA MET A 343 -15.66 16.15 -19.21
C MET A 343 -15.19 17.45 -19.86
N GLU A 344 -14.05 18.02 -19.43
CA GLU A 344 -13.51 19.31 -19.89
C GLU A 344 -14.44 20.52 -19.65
N ARG A 345 -15.45 20.37 -18.79
CA ARG A 345 -16.37 21.44 -18.38
C ARG A 345 -15.73 22.29 -17.27
N TYR A 346 -14.57 22.89 -17.59
CA TYR A 346 -13.66 23.49 -16.61
C TYR A 346 -14.29 24.63 -15.78
N LYS A 347 -15.12 25.47 -16.39
CA LYS A 347 -15.78 26.57 -15.66
C LYS A 347 -16.73 26.04 -14.58
N GLU A 348 -17.50 25.03 -14.92
CA GLU A 348 -18.43 24.40 -13.97
C GLU A 348 -17.67 23.59 -12.90
N ALA A 349 -16.57 22.92 -13.30
CA ALA A 349 -15.68 22.25 -12.36
C ALA A 349 -15.10 23.23 -11.33
N TYR A 350 -14.63 24.40 -11.79
CA TYR A 350 -14.14 25.47 -10.92
C TYR A 350 -15.17 25.87 -9.87
N ASP A 351 -16.42 26.14 -10.28
CA ASP A 351 -17.49 26.54 -9.36
C ASP A 351 -17.76 25.46 -8.30
N LYS A 352 -17.79 24.19 -8.69
CA LYS A 352 -18.02 23.06 -7.78
C LYS A 352 -16.83 22.80 -6.83
N TYR A 353 -15.59 22.88 -7.33
CA TYR A 353 -14.41 22.78 -6.48
C TYR A 353 -14.37 23.92 -5.45
N LEU A 354 -14.63 25.14 -5.87
CA LEU A 354 -14.65 26.29 -4.98
C LEU A 354 -15.77 26.21 -3.93
N ALA A 355 -16.96 25.74 -4.32
CA ALA A 355 -18.06 25.47 -3.39
C ALA A 355 -17.68 24.38 -2.38
N SER A 356 -17.03 23.30 -2.83
CA SER A 356 -16.51 22.25 -1.95
C SER A 356 -15.51 22.81 -0.93
N ALA A 357 -14.51 23.58 -1.39
CA ALA A 357 -13.48 24.16 -0.53
C ALA A 357 -14.04 25.10 0.55
N LYS A 358 -15.04 25.91 0.19
CA LYS A 358 -15.68 26.88 1.11
C LYS A 358 -16.60 26.22 2.14
N ASN A 359 -17.26 25.10 1.80
CA ASN A 359 -18.21 24.44 2.67
C ASN A 359 -17.60 23.56 3.76
N ILE A 360 -16.32 23.19 3.66
CA ILE A 360 -15.63 22.35 4.65
C ILE A 360 -15.70 22.94 6.06
N VAL A 361 -15.49 24.24 6.18
CA VAL A 361 -15.46 24.93 7.48
C VAL A 361 -16.82 24.90 8.18
N GLN A 362 -17.91 24.77 7.42
CA GLN A 362 -19.27 24.88 7.96
C GLN A 362 -19.90 23.54 8.35
N THR A 363 -19.57 22.43 7.65
CA THR A 363 -20.30 21.17 7.79
C THR A 363 -19.53 20.08 8.52
N ASP A 364 -18.22 19.97 8.31
CA ASP A 364 -17.43 18.82 8.79
C ASP A 364 -16.59 19.14 10.04
N GLY A 365 -16.42 20.42 10.37
CA GLY A 365 -15.64 20.87 11.52
C GLY A 365 -14.15 20.46 11.47
N PRO A 366 -13.39 20.68 12.56
CA PRO A 366 -11.93 20.43 12.57
C PRO A 366 -11.53 18.95 12.50
N LYS A 367 -12.46 18.02 12.54
CA LYS A 367 -12.22 16.55 12.42
C LYS A 367 -12.50 16.02 11.02
N SER A 368 -12.82 16.87 10.03
CA SER A 368 -13.03 16.44 8.65
C SER A 368 -11.78 15.79 8.08
N THR A 369 -11.96 14.64 7.44
CA THR A 369 -10.89 13.96 6.68
C THR A 369 -10.71 14.52 5.28
N PHE A 370 -11.65 15.34 4.81
CA PHE A 370 -11.56 16.01 3.52
C PHE A 370 -10.62 17.21 3.63
N LYS A 371 -9.64 17.27 2.75
CA LYS A 371 -8.61 18.31 2.77
C LYS A 371 -8.96 19.42 1.80
N SER A 372 -9.12 20.65 2.33
CA SER A 372 -9.41 21.81 1.52
C SER A 372 -8.31 22.15 0.46
N PRO A 373 -7.00 21.83 0.66
CA PRO A 373 -5.98 22.04 -0.36
C PRO A 373 -6.31 21.40 -1.70
N GLU A 374 -6.80 20.17 -1.73
CA GLU A 374 -7.14 19.48 -2.98
C GLU A 374 -8.28 20.17 -3.74
N ALA A 375 -9.27 20.70 -3.02
CA ALA A 375 -10.37 21.43 -3.63
C ALA A 375 -9.93 22.80 -4.19
N PHE A 376 -9.12 23.57 -3.45
CA PHE A 376 -8.54 24.81 -3.95
C PHE A 376 -7.62 24.57 -5.16
N TYR A 377 -6.84 23.48 -5.13
CA TYR A 377 -6.00 23.08 -6.24
C TYR A 377 -6.82 22.70 -7.48
N GLY A 378 -7.87 21.90 -7.31
CA GLY A 378 -8.81 21.57 -8.38
C GLY A 378 -9.47 22.82 -8.99
N ALA A 379 -9.84 23.80 -8.15
CA ALA A 379 -10.36 25.08 -8.60
C ALA A 379 -9.31 25.87 -9.40
N ALA A 380 -8.06 25.94 -8.92
CA ALA A 380 -6.97 26.64 -9.59
C ALA A 380 -6.69 26.10 -11.00
N ILE A 381 -6.56 24.78 -11.14
CA ILE A 381 -6.34 24.13 -12.44
C ILE A 381 -7.55 24.31 -13.36
N SER A 382 -8.77 24.17 -12.81
CA SER A 382 -9.97 24.33 -13.61
C SER A 382 -10.10 25.76 -14.14
N LEU A 383 -9.78 26.77 -13.32
CA LEU A 383 -9.78 28.17 -13.72
C LEU A 383 -8.71 28.43 -14.80
N GLU A 384 -7.52 27.89 -14.64
CA GLU A 384 -6.44 28.03 -15.65
C GLU A 384 -6.83 27.38 -16.99
N LYS A 385 -7.38 26.17 -16.97
CA LYS A 385 -7.87 25.47 -18.16
C LYS A 385 -9.04 26.19 -18.84
N ALA A 386 -9.87 26.89 -18.08
CA ALA A 386 -10.93 27.74 -18.59
C ALA A 386 -10.44 29.09 -19.17
N GLY A 387 -9.14 29.37 -19.14
CA GLY A 387 -8.57 30.64 -19.60
C GLY A 387 -8.76 31.80 -18.63
N GLY A 388 -8.95 31.50 -17.35
CA GLY A 388 -9.17 32.51 -16.31
C GLY A 388 -7.93 33.33 -15.96
N ASP A 389 -8.14 34.38 -15.16
CA ASP A 389 -7.08 35.32 -14.77
C ASP A 389 -5.98 34.66 -13.93
N SER A 390 -4.73 34.88 -14.33
CA SER A 390 -3.54 34.29 -13.69
C SER A 390 -3.33 34.73 -12.23
N LEU A 391 -3.78 35.93 -11.85
CA LEU A 391 -3.72 36.38 -10.45
C LEU A 391 -4.78 35.68 -9.59
N GLN A 392 -5.96 35.40 -10.14
CA GLN A 392 -6.96 34.59 -9.45
C GLN A 392 -6.49 33.13 -9.27
N VAL A 393 -5.83 32.54 -10.28
CA VAL A 393 -5.19 31.22 -10.14
C VAL A 393 -4.16 31.25 -9.03
N LEU A 394 -3.30 32.29 -8.96
CA LEU A 394 -2.32 32.44 -7.89
C LEU A 394 -2.99 32.53 -6.51
N ALA A 395 -4.07 33.31 -6.37
CA ALA A 395 -4.79 33.44 -5.10
C ALA A 395 -5.38 32.09 -4.60
N LEU A 396 -5.80 31.23 -5.53
CA LEU A 396 -6.23 29.86 -5.19
C LEU A 396 -5.07 29.00 -4.74
N LEU A 397 -3.90 29.08 -5.40
CA LEU A 397 -2.69 28.37 -4.97
C LEU A 397 -2.15 28.90 -3.62
N ASP A 398 -2.30 30.19 -3.33
CA ASP A 398 -2.02 30.74 -1.99
C ASP A 398 -2.96 30.11 -0.95
N SER A 399 -4.23 29.91 -1.30
CA SER A 399 -5.20 29.20 -0.45
C SER A 399 -4.83 27.71 -0.26
N VAL A 400 -4.28 27.03 -1.28
CA VAL A 400 -3.74 25.67 -1.15
C VAL A 400 -2.68 25.64 -0.06
N ILE A 401 -1.64 26.47 -0.18
CA ILE A 401 -0.51 26.51 0.75
C ILE A 401 -0.96 26.88 2.18
N ALA A 402 -1.90 27.80 2.31
CA ALA A 402 -2.44 28.20 3.62
C ALA A 402 -3.18 27.06 4.35
N ASN A 403 -3.63 26.03 3.64
CA ASN A 403 -4.43 24.92 4.19
C ASN A 403 -3.71 23.56 4.20
N ILE A 404 -2.46 23.48 3.74
CA ILE A 404 -1.68 22.23 3.85
C ILE A 404 -1.32 21.95 5.31
N GLN A 405 -1.27 20.67 5.65
CA GLN A 405 -0.88 20.20 6.98
C GLN A 405 0.62 19.95 7.07
N THR A 406 1.17 20.15 8.26
CA THR A 406 2.55 19.79 8.59
C THR A 406 2.57 18.51 9.45
N PRO A 407 3.57 17.64 9.29
CA PRO A 407 4.68 17.71 8.35
C PRO A 407 4.23 17.54 6.90
N LEU A 408 4.96 18.16 5.96
CA LEU A 408 4.66 18.05 4.54
C LEU A 408 4.85 16.62 4.03
N ASN A 409 3.96 16.17 3.17
CA ASN A 409 4.12 14.92 2.42
C ASN A 409 4.49 15.20 0.96
N ALA A 410 4.78 14.15 0.19
CA ALA A 410 5.20 14.28 -1.21
C ALA A 410 4.21 15.09 -2.07
N THR A 411 2.90 14.99 -1.82
CA THR A 411 1.88 15.78 -2.54
C THR A 411 1.89 17.24 -2.11
N SER A 412 1.97 17.52 -0.80
CA SER A 412 1.97 18.88 -0.27
C SER A 412 3.17 19.69 -0.75
N VAL A 413 4.32 19.04 -0.87
CA VAL A 413 5.56 19.69 -1.37
C VAL A 413 5.40 20.14 -2.83
N GLN A 414 4.68 19.37 -3.67
CA GLN A 414 4.46 19.74 -5.07
C GLN A 414 3.66 21.05 -5.23
N TYR A 415 2.84 21.43 -4.27
CA TYR A 415 2.10 22.68 -4.35
C TYR A 415 3.01 23.92 -4.30
N TYR A 416 4.17 23.85 -3.64
CA TYR A 416 5.18 24.93 -3.69
C TYR A 416 5.75 25.09 -5.09
N TRP A 417 6.07 23.98 -5.77
CA TRP A 417 6.54 24.01 -7.15
C TRP A 417 5.50 24.64 -8.10
N LEU A 418 4.25 24.23 -7.99
CA LEU A 418 3.17 24.75 -8.83
C LEU A 418 2.89 26.23 -8.58
N ARG A 419 2.95 26.67 -7.30
CA ARG A 419 2.79 28.09 -6.97
C ARG A 419 3.98 28.91 -7.46
N ALA A 420 5.19 28.39 -7.38
CA ALA A 420 6.38 29.06 -7.93
C ALA A 420 6.24 29.29 -9.44
N GLN A 421 5.82 28.27 -10.19
CA GLN A 421 5.58 28.43 -11.63
C GLN A 421 4.53 29.52 -11.93
N GLN A 422 3.44 29.55 -11.18
CA GLN A 422 2.40 30.58 -11.33
C GLN A 422 2.94 31.97 -10.95
N ARG A 423 3.77 32.08 -9.91
CA ARG A 423 4.44 33.33 -9.50
C ARG A 423 5.37 33.86 -10.59
N VAL A 424 6.14 32.97 -11.23
CA VAL A 424 6.97 33.33 -12.40
C VAL A 424 6.10 33.88 -13.54
N LYS A 425 4.99 33.20 -13.84
CA LYS A 425 4.04 33.61 -14.89
C LYS A 425 3.47 35.02 -14.65
N VAL A 426 3.23 35.39 -13.39
CA VAL A 426 2.75 36.74 -13.02
C VAL A 426 3.87 37.68 -12.57
N GLN A 427 5.13 37.39 -12.88
CA GLN A 427 6.33 38.19 -12.62
C GLN A 427 6.61 38.45 -11.13
N LYS A 428 6.13 37.62 -10.22
CA LYS A 428 6.47 37.64 -8.78
C LYS A 428 7.70 36.77 -8.49
N PHE A 429 8.84 37.17 -9.09
CA PHE A 429 10.03 36.33 -9.13
C PHE A 429 10.64 36.05 -7.74
N ARG A 430 10.69 37.06 -6.85
CA ARG A 430 11.26 36.89 -5.50
C ARG A 430 10.44 35.87 -4.68
N GLU A 431 9.15 35.99 -4.76
CA GLU A 431 8.24 35.05 -4.09
C GLU A 431 8.30 33.63 -4.71
N ALA A 432 8.54 33.55 -6.01
CA ALA A 432 8.78 32.27 -6.68
C ALA A 432 10.03 31.56 -6.13
N VAL A 433 11.14 32.31 -5.96
CA VAL A 433 12.39 31.77 -5.37
C VAL A 433 12.17 31.27 -3.94
N ILE A 434 11.35 31.95 -3.14
CA ILE A 434 11.01 31.49 -1.78
C ILE A 434 10.33 30.11 -1.85
N ASP A 435 9.35 29.92 -2.75
CA ASP A 435 8.68 28.64 -2.93
C ASP A 435 9.63 27.54 -3.44
N LEU A 436 10.52 27.86 -4.36
CA LEU A 436 11.51 26.93 -4.89
C LEU A 436 12.50 26.48 -3.81
N ASN A 437 12.91 27.39 -2.93
CA ASN A 437 13.76 27.07 -1.79
C ASN A 437 13.03 26.12 -0.80
N GLU A 438 11.74 26.35 -0.57
CA GLU A 438 10.93 25.47 0.28
C GLU A 438 10.74 24.09 -0.37
N TYR A 439 10.55 24.06 -1.69
CA TYR A 439 10.48 22.82 -2.47
C TYR A 439 11.78 22.02 -2.35
N GLU A 440 12.96 22.65 -2.60
CA GLU A 440 14.26 22.00 -2.49
C GLU A 440 14.52 21.46 -1.08
N ARG A 441 14.21 22.23 -0.04
CA ARG A 441 14.39 21.83 1.37
C ARG A 441 13.66 20.52 1.68
N ASN A 442 12.47 20.33 1.13
CA ASN A 442 11.63 19.17 1.44
C ASN A 442 11.87 17.98 0.51
N VAL A 443 12.26 18.21 -0.75
CA VAL A 443 12.61 17.14 -1.71
C VAL A 443 14.02 16.62 -1.48
N GLY A 444 14.91 17.48 -1.04
CA GLY A 444 16.35 17.23 -0.90
C GLY A 444 17.14 17.44 -2.20
N PRO A 445 18.32 18.09 -2.14
CA PRO A 445 19.10 18.48 -3.33
C PRO A 445 19.52 17.30 -4.23
N SER A 446 19.72 16.11 -3.63
CA SER A 446 20.09 14.90 -4.37
C SER A 446 19.01 14.39 -5.32
N ASN A 447 17.74 14.72 -5.05
CA ASN A 447 16.59 14.29 -5.84
C ASN A 447 16.18 15.30 -6.92
N LEU A 448 16.87 16.44 -7.01
CA LEU A 448 16.60 17.49 -7.99
C LEU A 448 17.54 17.39 -9.19
N THR A 449 16.98 17.71 -10.35
CA THR A 449 17.72 17.69 -11.62
C THR A 449 18.35 19.05 -11.92
N ASP A 450 19.24 19.11 -12.91
CA ASP A 450 19.76 20.33 -13.50
C ASP A 450 18.65 21.33 -13.88
N LYS A 451 17.55 20.85 -14.46
CA LYS A 451 16.41 21.67 -14.90
C LYS A 451 15.75 22.47 -13.77
N PHE A 452 15.72 21.91 -12.55
CA PHE A 452 15.22 22.64 -11.39
C PHE A 452 16.09 23.87 -11.10
N TYR A 453 17.39 23.68 -11.06
CA TYR A 453 18.34 24.76 -10.76
C TYR A 453 18.33 25.84 -11.85
N VAL A 454 18.24 25.45 -13.11
CA VAL A 454 18.08 26.40 -14.22
C VAL A 454 16.76 27.18 -14.11
N PHE A 455 15.66 26.52 -13.76
CA PHE A 455 14.39 27.25 -13.57
C PHE A 455 14.44 28.23 -12.41
N ARG A 456 15.14 27.91 -11.29
CA ARG A 456 15.29 28.83 -10.17
C ARG A 456 16.27 29.94 -10.51
N GLU A 457 17.38 29.65 -11.16
CA GLU A 457 18.32 30.60 -11.71
C GLU A 457 17.62 31.68 -12.55
N GLN A 458 16.76 31.28 -13.50
CA GLN A 458 16.02 32.24 -14.32
C GLN A 458 15.11 33.15 -13.48
N ALA A 459 14.44 32.62 -12.48
CA ALA A 459 13.66 33.44 -11.54
C ALA A 459 14.53 34.37 -10.71
N GLU A 460 15.70 33.92 -10.25
CA GLU A 460 16.69 34.70 -9.49
C GLU A 460 17.29 35.85 -10.33
N MET A 461 17.59 35.57 -11.59
CA MET A 461 18.05 36.61 -12.53
C MET A 461 17.01 37.71 -12.70
N GLN A 462 15.73 37.37 -12.87
CA GLN A 462 14.64 38.34 -12.95
C GLN A 462 14.42 39.09 -11.63
N ALA A 463 14.65 38.40 -10.51
CA ALA A 463 14.60 38.99 -9.17
C ALA A 463 15.83 39.86 -8.81
N ARG A 464 16.86 39.93 -9.67
CA ARG A 464 18.17 40.52 -9.44
C ARG A 464 18.95 39.90 -8.27
N MET A 465 18.79 38.58 -8.08
CA MET A 465 19.47 37.78 -7.07
C MET A 465 20.69 37.09 -7.70
N PHE A 466 21.61 37.87 -8.26
CA PHE A 466 22.64 37.37 -9.17
C PHE A 466 23.62 36.37 -8.54
N GLN A 467 23.94 36.51 -7.23
CA GLN A 467 24.83 35.54 -6.59
C GLN A 467 24.17 34.16 -6.48
N GLN A 468 22.88 34.12 -6.11
CA GLN A 468 22.13 32.89 -6.06
C GLN A 468 22.00 32.24 -7.45
N ALA A 469 21.74 33.04 -8.48
CA ALA A 469 21.71 32.60 -9.87
C ALA A 469 23.04 31.95 -10.31
N LEU A 470 24.19 32.55 -9.92
CA LEU A 470 25.50 31.94 -10.16
C LEU A 470 25.66 30.60 -9.44
N ASP A 471 25.23 30.51 -8.19
CA ASP A 471 25.34 29.28 -7.41
C ASP A 471 24.44 28.17 -8.01
N ASP A 472 23.25 28.52 -8.49
CA ASP A 472 22.33 27.61 -9.13
C ASP A 472 22.82 27.13 -10.50
N ILE A 473 23.30 28.01 -11.37
CA ILE A 473 23.82 27.58 -12.67
C ILE A 473 25.06 26.69 -12.53
N ARG A 474 25.92 26.93 -11.53
CA ARG A 474 27.05 26.07 -11.19
C ARG A 474 26.57 24.70 -10.69
N THR A 475 25.53 24.68 -9.88
CA THR A 475 24.92 23.42 -9.42
C THR A 475 24.31 22.65 -10.60
N ALA A 476 23.64 23.34 -11.52
CA ALA A 476 23.10 22.75 -12.75
C ALA A 476 24.21 22.09 -13.59
N GLN A 477 25.37 22.76 -13.74
CA GLN A 477 26.52 22.24 -14.48
C GLN A 477 27.04 20.91 -13.87
N THR A 478 27.00 20.73 -12.53
CA THR A 478 27.43 19.49 -11.88
C THR A 478 26.51 18.30 -12.18
N LYS A 479 25.29 18.60 -12.61
CA LYS A 479 24.23 17.60 -12.91
C LYS A 479 23.93 17.47 -14.40
N ALA A 480 24.53 18.32 -15.22
CA ALA A 480 24.29 18.38 -16.67
C ALA A 480 24.90 17.17 -17.40
N ASP A 481 24.25 16.74 -18.45
CA ASP A 481 24.84 15.83 -19.42
C ASP A 481 25.81 16.56 -20.39
N ALA A 482 26.53 15.80 -21.22
CA ALA A 482 27.51 16.36 -22.15
C ALA A 482 26.90 17.31 -23.19
N ALA A 483 25.61 17.19 -23.50
CA ALA A 483 24.92 18.02 -24.49
C ALA A 483 24.45 19.35 -23.90
N THR A 484 24.03 19.37 -22.63
CA THR A 484 23.51 20.57 -21.95
C THR A 484 24.58 21.36 -21.22
N LEU A 485 25.69 20.75 -20.81
CA LEU A 485 26.78 21.42 -20.10
C LEU A 485 27.31 22.67 -20.81
N PRO A 486 27.57 22.68 -22.15
CA PRO A 486 28.01 23.89 -22.84
C PRO A 486 27.06 25.07 -22.71
N LEU A 487 25.74 24.81 -22.73
CA LEU A 487 24.70 25.85 -22.61
C LEU A 487 24.75 26.52 -21.23
N TYR A 488 24.90 25.69 -20.17
CA TYR A 488 24.98 26.22 -18.80
C TYR A 488 26.28 26.95 -18.51
N GLN A 489 27.39 26.59 -19.19
CA GLN A 489 28.65 27.32 -19.13
C GLN A 489 28.54 28.68 -19.81
N GLU A 490 27.84 28.78 -20.93
CA GLU A 490 27.57 30.06 -21.59
C GLU A 490 26.68 30.96 -20.72
N GLU A 491 25.65 30.39 -20.07
CA GLU A 491 24.79 31.11 -19.13
C GLU A 491 25.56 31.64 -17.93
N GLU A 492 26.47 30.86 -17.29
CA GLU A 492 27.32 31.36 -16.21
C GLU A 492 28.17 32.55 -16.68
N ALA A 493 28.75 32.44 -17.87
CA ALA A 493 29.53 33.56 -18.45
C ALA A 493 28.67 34.83 -18.68
N ALA A 494 27.41 34.63 -19.14
CA ALA A 494 26.47 35.73 -19.34
C ALA A 494 26.06 36.39 -18.01
N ILE A 495 25.83 35.61 -16.95
CA ILE A 495 25.52 36.11 -15.60
C ILE A 495 26.72 36.92 -15.07
N LEU A 496 27.95 36.40 -15.15
CA LEU A 496 29.17 37.13 -14.74
C LEU A 496 29.30 38.45 -15.48
N LEU A 497 29.05 38.47 -16.79
CA LEU A 497 29.04 39.68 -17.60
C LEU A 497 28.00 40.69 -17.10
N ARG A 498 26.80 40.23 -16.80
CA ARG A 498 25.68 41.06 -16.33
C ARG A 498 25.91 41.67 -14.94
N VAL A 499 26.61 40.94 -14.08
CA VAL A 499 27.05 41.43 -12.77
C VAL A 499 28.16 42.49 -12.88
N GLY A 500 28.84 42.56 -14.03
CA GLY A 500 29.97 43.48 -14.28
C GLY A 500 31.31 42.94 -13.78
N ASP A 501 31.42 41.66 -13.45
CA ASP A 501 32.71 41.05 -13.09
C ASP A 501 33.46 40.60 -14.35
N TYR A 502 33.88 41.58 -15.12
CA TYR A 502 34.55 41.36 -16.40
C TYR A 502 35.86 40.57 -16.27
N LYS A 503 36.56 40.67 -15.12
CA LYS A 503 37.76 39.86 -14.88
C LYS A 503 37.43 38.39 -14.70
N ALA A 504 36.38 38.09 -13.94
CA ALA A 504 35.89 36.71 -13.79
C ALA A 504 35.41 36.14 -15.14
N VAL A 505 34.71 36.93 -15.97
CA VAL A 505 34.33 36.53 -17.33
C VAL A 505 35.55 36.06 -18.12
N VAL A 506 36.61 36.87 -18.16
CA VAL A 506 37.82 36.52 -18.93
C VAL A 506 38.45 35.22 -18.40
N GLN A 507 38.62 35.12 -17.07
CA GLN A 507 39.22 33.94 -16.45
C GLN A 507 38.41 32.67 -16.69
N TYR A 508 37.09 32.78 -16.72
CA TYR A 508 36.19 31.67 -16.92
C TYR A 508 36.07 31.24 -18.39
N VAL A 509 35.95 32.23 -19.31
CA VAL A 509 35.64 31.94 -20.72
C VAL A 509 36.90 31.57 -21.53
N GLU A 510 38.11 32.10 -21.20
CA GLU A 510 39.33 31.75 -21.97
C GLU A 510 39.62 30.25 -22.03
N PRO A 511 39.55 29.48 -20.93
CA PRO A 511 39.71 28.01 -20.97
C PRO A 511 38.63 27.33 -21.81
N LEU A 512 37.38 27.81 -21.75
CA LEU A 512 36.27 27.24 -22.54
C LEU A 512 36.51 27.45 -24.04
N LEU A 513 36.95 28.63 -24.45
CA LEU A 513 37.26 28.92 -25.86
C LEU A 513 38.51 28.19 -26.38
N LYS A 514 39.46 27.82 -25.50
CA LYS A 514 40.55 26.90 -25.90
C LYS A 514 40.05 25.52 -26.24
N ALA A 515 39.06 25.05 -25.51
CA ALA A 515 38.46 23.74 -25.76
C ALA A 515 37.43 23.77 -26.92
N ARG A 516 36.73 24.88 -27.09
CA ARG A 516 35.63 25.06 -28.05
C ARG A 516 35.75 26.40 -28.77
N PRO A 517 36.67 26.54 -29.74
CA PRO A 517 37.01 27.82 -30.39
C PRO A 517 35.94 28.35 -31.35
N GLU A 518 34.87 27.60 -31.61
CA GLU A 518 33.82 27.98 -32.56
C GLU A 518 32.51 28.43 -31.87
N GLU A 519 32.54 28.70 -30.54
CA GLU A 519 31.38 29.12 -29.75
C GLU A 519 31.14 30.64 -29.89
N ALA A 520 30.22 31.02 -30.76
CA ALA A 520 29.93 32.43 -31.10
C ALA A 520 29.49 33.25 -29.87
N GLY A 521 28.66 32.68 -28.96
CA GLY A 521 28.19 33.33 -27.76
C GLY A 521 29.30 33.61 -26.76
N LEU A 522 30.21 32.67 -26.52
CA LEU A 522 31.37 32.87 -25.65
C LEU A 522 32.32 33.94 -26.20
N HIS A 523 32.51 34.00 -27.54
CA HIS A 523 33.28 35.07 -28.18
C HIS A 523 32.61 36.44 -28.02
N LEU A 524 31.29 36.53 -28.06
CA LEU A 524 30.55 37.76 -27.78
C LEU A 524 30.81 38.24 -26.34
N ILE A 525 30.55 37.32 -25.37
CA ILE A 525 30.62 37.58 -23.93
C ILE A 525 32.02 38.09 -23.53
N ILE A 526 33.07 37.36 -23.93
CA ILE A 526 34.44 37.74 -23.58
C ILE A 526 34.89 39.01 -24.32
N GLY A 527 34.40 39.20 -25.55
CA GLY A 527 34.70 40.44 -26.31
C GLY A 527 34.12 41.66 -25.64
N VAL A 528 32.89 41.60 -25.10
CA VAL A 528 32.31 42.69 -24.30
C VAL A 528 33.11 42.89 -23.02
N ALA A 529 33.48 41.81 -22.31
CA ALA A 529 34.26 41.90 -21.08
C ALA A 529 35.64 42.59 -21.31
N TYR A 530 36.36 42.24 -22.36
CA TYR A 530 37.61 42.95 -22.73
C TYR A 530 37.38 44.42 -23.09
N GLY A 531 36.26 44.74 -23.74
CA GLY A 531 35.91 46.12 -24.05
C GLY A 531 35.70 46.98 -22.80
N GLU A 532 34.96 46.46 -21.83
CA GLU A 532 34.71 47.11 -20.54
C GLU A 532 36.00 47.20 -19.68
N LEU A 533 36.94 46.27 -19.84
CA LEU A 533 38.27 46.30 -19.25
C LEU A 533 39.24 47.25 -20.02
N LYS A 534 38.75 47.95 -21.04
CA LYS A 534 39.55 48.90 -21.90
C LYS A 534 40.66 48.20 -22.71
N GLN A 535 40.54 46.91 -22.96
CA GLN A 535 41.46 46.12 -23.78
C GLN A 535 40.91 45.99 -25.21
N LYS A 536 40.87 47.13 -25.93
CA LYS A 536 40.22 47.32 -27.24
C LYS A 536 40.67 46.32 -28.28
N ALA A 537 41.97 46.02 -28.41
CA ALA A 537 42.44 45.07 -29.42
C ALA A 537 41.93 43.63 -29.19
N ALA A 538 41.88 43.18 -27.94
CA ALA A 538 41.32 41.86 -27.56
C ALA A 538 39.80 41.85 -27.80
N ALA A 539 39.11 42.91 -27.37
CA ALA A 539 37.66 43.05 -27.57
C ALA A 539 37.28 42.90 -29.06
N LEU A 540 37.88 43.69 -29.93
CA LEU A 540 37.59 43.68 -31.36
C LEU A 540 37.89 42.31 -32.01
N ARG A 541 39.00 41.65 -31.63
CA ARG A 541 39.34 40.32 -32.12
C ARG A 541 38.23 39.30 -31.81
N HIS A 542 37.76 39.24 -30.56
CA HIS A 542 36.72 38.30 -30.17
C HIS A 542 35.35 38.65 -30.77
N LEU A 543 34.98 39.93 -30.80
CA LEU A 543 33.71 40.36 -31.40
C LEU A 543 33.65 40.09 -32.91
N GLN A 544 34.77 40.32 -33.64
CA GLN A 544 34.89 39.97 -35.05
C GLN A 544 34.77 38.45 -35.27
N ARG A 545 35.35 37.62 -34.37
CA ARG A 545 35.20 36.16 -34.42
C ARG A 545 33.76 35.75 -34.17
N SER A 546 33.10 36.32 -33.16
CA SER A 546 31.67 36.07 -32.89
C SER A 546 30.80 36.36 -34.10
N LYS A 547 31.04 37.54 -34.76
CA LYS A 547 30.33 37.90 -36.01
C LYS A 547 30.59 36.91 -37.13
N ALA A 548 31.84 36.48 -37.31
CA ALA A 548 32.23 35.52 -38.34
C ALA A 548 31.58 34.14 -38.14
N LEU A 549 31.24 33.78 -36.87
CA LEU A 549 30.55 32.59 -36.48
C LEU A 549 29.01 32.73 -36.53
N GLY A 550 28.49 33.86 -37.03
CA GLY A 550 27.08 34.09 -37.28
C GLY A 550 26.31 34.80 -36.17
N ASN A 551 26.98 35.34 -35.17
CA ASN A 551 26.30 36.14 -34.14
C ASN A 551 26.02 37.56 -34.64
N GLU A 552 24.77 37.90 -34.92
CA GLU A 552 24.34 39.19 -35.48
C GLU A 552 24.53 40.34 -34.50
N ASP A 553 24.38 40.12 -33.20
CA ASP A 553 24.53 41.16 -32.15
C ASP A 553 25.94 41.70 -32.09
N ALA A 554 26.94 40.90 -32.42
CA ALA A 554 28.33 41.28 -32.42
C ALA A 554 28.60 42.52 -33.31
N ALA A 555 27.89 42.67 -34.44
CA ALA A 555 28.07 43.78 -35.36
C ALA A 555 27.71 45.15 -34.74
N SER A 556 26.69 45.19 -33.91
CA SER A 556 26.28 46.41 -33.19
C SER A 556 27.26 46.77 -32.09
N ILE A 557 27.80 45.76 -31.41
CA ILE A 557 28.72 45.92 -30.28
C ILE A 557 30.12 46.31 -30.74
N ILE A 558 30.59 45.82 -31.89
CA ILE A 558 31.88 46.23 -32.50
C ILE A 558 31.94 47.75 -32.64
N LYS A 559 30.88 48.38 -33.15
CA LYS A 559 30.81 49.85 -33.32
C LYS A 559 31.00 50.63 -32.01
N LYS A 560 30.67 50.06 -30.87
CA LYS A 560 30.87 50.68 -29.55
C LYS A 560 32.34 50.78 -29.18
N TYR A 561 33.17 49.89 -29.70
CA TYR A 561 34.59 49.79 -29.35
C TYR A 561 35.53 50.17 -30.51
N GLU A 562 35.05 50.49 -31.73
CA GLU A 562 35.78 51.08 -32.81
C GLU A 562 36.11 52.58 -32.52
#